data_979e4c8a3419ef9680e05a89102f9986
#
_entry.id   979e4c8a3419ef9680e05a89102f9986
#
_cell.length_a   1.000
_cell.length_b   1.000
_cell.length_c   1.000
_cell.angle_alpha   90.00
_cell.angle_beta   90.00
_cell.angle_gamma   90.00
#
_symmetry.space_group_name_H-M   'P 1'
#
loop_
_entity.id
_entity.type
_entity.pdbx_description
1 polymer ?
#
loop_
_entity_poly.entity_id
_entity_poly.type
_entity_poly.pdbx_seq_one_letter_code
_entity_poly.pdbx_strand_id
1 'polypeptide(L)'
;MMRSMYSAVSGLKAHQTRMDVIGNNIANVNTVAYKSQSMTFSEVFYQTTQIASGPNAETGKGGTNAMQIGLGSSVGSISTAISSEGGSERTDNAFDLKIGGSSLFIVNSAGNTFFTRAGNFKVDESGSCNNR
;
A
#
# COMPACT_ATOMS: atom_id res chain seq x y z
N MET A 1 7.62 -31.68 6.64
CA MET A 1 8.48 -30.91 5.74
C MET A 1 7.72 -30.19 4.63
N MET A 2 6.71 -30.80 3.99
CA MET A 2 5.91 -30.14 2.93
C MET A 2 5.24 -28.83 3.38
N ARG A 3 4.70 -28.78 4.60
CA ARG A 3 4.02 -27.57 5.12
C ARG A 3 4.95 -26.36 5.23
N SER A 4 6.16 -26.55 5.74
CA SER A 4 7.15 -25.48 5.87
C SER A 4 7.57 -24.94 4.49
N MET A 5 7.64 -25.79 3.47
CA MET A 5 7.91 -25.36 2.11
C MET A 5 6.77 -24.53 1.53
N TYR A 6 5.52 -24.93 1.71
CA TYR A 6 4.37 -24.12 1.26
C TYR A 6 4.27 -22.79 1.98
N SER A 7 4.52 -22.78 3.30
CA SER A 7 4.57 -21.53 4.07
C SER A 7 5.68 -20.60 3.56
N ALA A 8 6.87 -21.13 3.27
CA ALA A 8 7.97 -20.35 2.70
C ALA A 8 7.63 -19.80 1.30
N VAL A 9 7.00 -20.60 0.44
CA VAL A 9 6.59 -20.18 -0.91
C VAL A 9 5.54 -19.06 -0.83
N SER A 10 4.57 -19.14 0.09
CA SER A 10 3.58 -18.09 0.29
C SER A 10 4.26 -16.76 0.71
N GLY A 11 5.22 -16.84 1.64
CA GLY A 11 6.01 -15.69 2.06
C GLY A 11 6.81 -15.08 0.91
N LEU A 12 7.48 -15.89 0.10
CA LEU A 12 8.22 -15.44 -1.07
C LEU A 12 7.32 -14.69 -2.07
N LYS A 13 6.14 -15.23 -2.39
CA LYS A 13 5.17 -14.58 -3.27
C LYS A 13 4.69 -13.23 -2.70
N ALA A 14 4.42 -13.17 -1.41
CA ALA A 14 4.01 -11.92 -0.77
C ALA A 14 5.13 -10.88 -0.79
N HIS A 15 6.38 -11.30 -0.55
CA HIS A 15 7.53 -10.40 -0.66
C HIS A 15 7.81 -9.96 -2.10
N GLN A 16 7.60 -10.83 -3.10
CA GLN A 16 7.69 -10.45 -4.52
C GLN A 16 6.70 -9.32 -4.84
N THR A 17 5.44 -9.46 -4.46
CA THR A 17 4.44 -8.40 -4.66
C THR A 17 4.85 -7.09 -3.95
N ARG A 18 5.45 -7.19 -2.76
CA ARG A 18 5.97 -6.00 -2.07
C ARG A 18 7.10 -5.33 -2.85
N MET A 19 8.00 -6.12 -3.43
CA MET A 19 9.08 -5.59 -4.27
C MET A 19 8.55 -4.91 -5.53
N ASP A 20 7.48 -5.43 -6.13
CA ASP A 20 6.81 -4.81 -7.27
C ASP A 20 6.24 -3.43 -6.91
N VAL A 21 5.59 -3.31 -5.74
CA VAL A 21 5.08 -2.03 -5.23
C VAL A 21 6.22 -1.04 -4.96
N ILE A 22 7.31 -1.49 -4.33
CA ILE A 22 8.50 -0.65 -4.07
C ILE A 22 9.15 -0.22 -5.39
N GLY A 23 9.29 -1.13 -6.35
CA GLY A 23 9.84 -0.84 -7.67
C GLY A 23 9.03 0.23 -8.40
N ASN A 24 7.70 0.14 -8.34
CA ASN A 24 6.82 1.16 -8.90
C ASN A 24 6.98 2.53 -8.21
N ASN A 25 7.10 2.56 -6.88
CA ASN A 25 7.35 3.80 -6.13
C ASN A 25 8.69 4.44 -6.55
N ILE A 26 9.74 3.64 -6.71
CA ILE A 26 11.06 4.11 -7.13
C ILE A 26 11.01 4.62 -8.58
N ALA A 27 10.37 3.89 -9.48
CA ALA A 27 10.24 4.28 -10.87
C ALA A 27 9.53 5.63 -11.05
N ASN A 28 8.60 5.94 -10.15
CA ASN A 28 7.79 7.16 -10.20
C ASN A 28 8.27 8.26 -9.23
N VAL A 29 9.48 8.18 -8.69
CA VAL A 29 9.99 9.17 -7.73
C VAL A 29 10.02 10.59 -8.31
N ASN A 30 10.25 10.73 -9.61
CA ASN A 30 10.27 12.01 -10.33
C ASN A 30 8.94 12.33 -11.04
N THR A 31 7.90 11.53 -10.85
CA THR A 31 6.60 11.78 -11.45
C THR A 31 5.85 12.81 -10.60
N VAL A 32 5.43 13.92 -11.23
CA VAL A 32 4.69 15.00 -10.54
C VAL A 32 3.37 14.47 -10.00
N ALA A 33 3.07 14.80 -8.75
CA ALA A 33 1.88 14.37 -8.02
C ALA A 33 1.70 12.85 -7.86
N TYR A 34 2.74 12.05 -8.08
CA TYR A 34 2.70 10.63 -7.78
C TYR A 34 2.37 10.39 -6.28
N LYS A 35 1.54 9.39 -6.02
CA LYS A 35 1.16 8.99 -4.68
C LYS A 35 1.75 7.62 -4.37
N SER A 36 2.64 7.58 -3.38
CA SER A 36 3.30 6.34 -2.99
C SER A 36 2.29 5.30 -2.52
N GLN A 37 2.56 4.06 -2.87
CA GLN A 37 1.80 2.91 -2.44
C GLN A 37 2.55 2.16 -1.34
N SER A 38 1.82 1.66 -0.37
CA SER A 38 2.32 0.80 0.69
C SER A 38 1.53 -0.50 0.73
N MET A 39 2.23 -1.59 1.01
CA MET A 39 1.63 -2.91 1.11
C MET A 39 1.77 -3.44 2.53
N THR A 40 0.69 -4.01 3.05
CA THR A 40 0.64 -4.71 4.33
C THR A 40 0.53 -6.21 4.11
N PHE A 41 1.08 -6.97 5.05
CA PHE A 41 0.94 -8.42 5.08
C PHE A 41 -0.24 -8.82 5.95
N SER A 42 -0.85 -9.93 5.61
CA SER A 42 -1.83 -10.63 6.42
C SER A 42 -1.34 -12.03 6.70
N GLU A 43 -1.59 -12.51 7.89
CA GLU A 43 -1.31 -13.88 8.27
C GLU A 43 -2.37 -14.81 7.69
N VAL A 44 -1.95 -16.00 7.29
CA VAL A 44 -2.85 -17.09 6.90
C VAL A 44 -3.25 -17.88 8.16
N PHE A 45 -4.29 -18.70 8.08
CA PHE A 45 -4.81 -19.47 9.20
C PHE A 45 -3.77 -20.34 9.92
N TYR A 46 -4.02 -20.59 11.20
CA TYR A 46 -3.28 -21.55 11.99
C TYR A 46 -3.89 -22.94 11.92
N GLN A 47 -3.04 -23.95 11.95
CA GLN A 47 -3.45 -25.31 12.17
C GLN A 47 -3.16 -25.71 13.61
N THR A 48 -4.20 -26.08 14.36
CA THR A 48 -4.06 -26.59 15.74
C THR A 48 -3.58 -28.04 15.69
N THR A 49 -2.41 -28.30 16.25
CA THR A 49 -1.84 -29.65 16.38
C THR A 49 -2.20 -30.30 17.71
N GLN A 50 -2.41 -29.49 18.75
CA GLN A 50 -2.85 -29.94 20.05
C GLN A 50 -3.87 -28.94 20.62
N ILE A 51 -4.97 -29.45 21.13
CA ILE A 51 -6.02 -28.63 21.75
C ILE A 51 -5.59 -28.31 23.20
N ALA A 52 -5.96 -27.10 23.67
CA ALA A 52 -5.76 -26.73 25.06
C ALA A 52 -6.57 -27.64 25.99
N SER A 53 -6.00 -28.01 27.12
CA SER A 53 -6.73 -28.71 28.19
C SER A 53 -6.74 -27.88 29.46
N GLY A 54 -7.89 -27.85 30.14
CA GLY A 54 -8.02 -27.22 31.47
C GLY A 54 -7.25 -28.00 32.54
N PRO A 55 -6.99 -27.37 33.70
CA PRO A 55 -6.44 -28.05 34.86
C PRO A 55 -7.46 -29.09 35.39
N ASN A 56 -6.98 -30.27 35.76
CA ASN A 56 -7.80 -31.31 36.36
C ASN A 56 -7.47 -31.43 37.85
N ALA A 57 -8.43 -31.03 38.68
CA ALA A 57 -8.27 -31.03 40.13
C ALA A 57 -8.14 -32.46 40.73
N GLU A 58 -8.74 -33.47 40.09
CA GLU A 58 -8.68 -34.87 40.59
C GLU A 58 -7.31 -35.53 40.39
N THR A 59 -6.63 -35.19 39.31
CA THR A 59 -5.32 -35.75 38.97
C THR A 59 -4.14 -34.86 39.32
N GLY A 60 -4.41 -33.62 39.81
CA GLY A 60 -3.37 -32.64 40.14
C GLY A 60 -2.55 -32.16 38.93
N LYS A 61 -3.02 -32.38 37.71
CA LYS A 61 -2.34 -31.95 36.48
C LYS A 61 -2.75 -30.54 36.13
N GLY A 62 -1.77 -29.67 35.86
CA GLY A 62 -1.97 -28.33 35.32
C GLY A 62 -2.51 -28.38 33.89
N GLY A 63 -3.18 -27.31 33.45
CA GLY A 63 -3.64 -27.16 32.07
C GLY A 63 -2.48 -27.04 31.08
N THR A 64 -2.72 -27.44 29.85
CA THR A 64 -1.77 -27.27 28.72
C THR A 64 -2.33 -26.30 27.69
N ASN A 65 -1.47 -25.41 27.17
CA ASN A 65 -1.86 -24.49 26.10
C ASN A 65 -1.99 -25.21 24.76
N ALA A 66 -2.81 -24.67 23.86
CA ALA A 66 -2.91 -25.15 22.49
C ALA A 66 -1.58 -24.98 21.76
N MET A 67 -1.21 -25.97 20.95
CA MET A 67 -0.10 -25.85 20.01
C MET A 67 -0.66 -25.59 18.62
N GLN A 68 -0.20 -24.51 17.98
CA GLN A 68 -0.66 -24.08 16.67
C GLN A 68 0.53 -23.82 15.75
N ILE A 69 0.36 -24.17 14.48
CA ILE A 69 1.36 -23.93 13.42
C ILE A 69 0.72 -23.02 12.38
N GLY A 70 1.37 -21.86 12.10
CA GLY A 70 0.96 -20.95 11.04
C GLY A 70 1.20 -21.54 9.65
N LEU A 71 0.33 -21.22 8.71
CA LEU A 71 0.38 -21.73 7.33
C LEU A 71 1.05 -20.75 6.35
N GLY A 72 1.54 -19.62 6.83
CA GLY A 72 2.27 -18.64 6.03
C GLY A 72 1.67 -17.24 6.06
N SER A 73 2.03 -16.43 5.08
CA SER A 73 1.58 -15.05 4.94
C SER A 73 0.98 -14.79 3.55
N SER A 74 0.09 -13.82 3.49
CA SER A 74 -0.54 -13.33 2.26
C SER A 74 -0.46 -11.81 2.18
N VAL A 75 -0.78 -11.26 1.03
CA VAL A 75 -0.95 -9.81 0.85
C VAL A 75 -2.24 -9.39 1.55
N GLY A 76 -2.15 -8.48 2.50
CA GLY A 76 -3.30 -7.94 3.21
C GLY A 76 -4.00 -6.86 2.41
N SER A 77 -3.30 -5.77 2.13
CA SER A 77 -3.82 -4.65 1.34
C SER A 77 -2.68 -3.89 0.67
N ILE A 78 -3.01 -3.23 -0.44
CA ILE A 78 -2.16 -2.23 -1.07
C ILE A 78 -2.91 -0.91 -0.99
N SER A 79 -2.36 0.04 -0.24
CA SER A 79 -2.97 1.36 -0.02
C SER A 79 -2.15 2.46 -0.67
N THR A 80 -2.84 3.45 -1.24
CA THR A 80 -2.22 4.62 -1.84
C THR A 80 -2.37 5.82 -0.90
N ALA A 81 -1.27 6.53 -0.65
CA ALA A 81 -1.23 7.68 0.25
C ALA A 81 -1.81 8.95 -0.42
N ILE A 82 -3.12 8.98 -0.70
CA ILE A 82 -3.78 10.04 -1.46
C ILE A 82 -3.73 11.38 -0.71
N SER A 83 -3.94 11.38 0.61
CA SER A 83 -4.02 12.59 1.43
C SER A 83 -2.65 13.15 1.83
N SER A 84 -1.56 12.40 1.68
CA SER A 84 -0.24 12.88 2.07
C SER A 84 0.22 14.01 1.14
N GLU A 85 0.73 15.08 1.75
CA GLU A 85 1.35 16.17 1.03
C GLU A 85 2.82 15.84 0.75
N GLY A 86 3.26 16.03 -0.50
CA GLY A 86 4.66 15.88 -0.91
C GLY A 86 5.46 17.17 -0.73
N GLY A 87 6.78 17.07 -0.86
CA GLY A 87 7.67 18.22 -0.93
C GLY A 87 7.28 19.17 -2.08
N SER A 88 7.66 20.43 -1.96
CA SER A 88 7.58 21.39 -3.08
C SER A 88 8.91 21.41 -3.81
N GLU A 89 8.85 21.33 -5.12
CA GLU A 89 9.97 21.58 -6.00
C GLU A 89 9.83 22.99 -6.56
N ARG A 90 10.92 23.75 -6.59
CA ARG A 90 10.93 25.08 -7.21
C ARG A 90 11.21 24.91 -8.69
N THR A 91 10.25 25.31 -9.49
CA THR A 91 10.40 25.48 -10.94
C THR A 91 10.41 26.99 -11.26
N ASP A 92 11.14 27.41 -12.28
CA ASP A 92 11.14 28.83 -12.70
C ASP A 92 10.02 29.11 -13.71
N ASN A 93 8.94 28.32 -13.70
CA ASN A 93 7.79 28.47 -14.56
C ASN A 93 6.62 29.12 -13.80
N ALA A 94 6.03 30.16 -14.36
CA ALA A 94 4.95 30.94 -13.72
C ALA A 94 3.63 30.18 -13.59
N PHE A 95 3.43 29.12 -14.39
CA PHE A 95 2.19 28.31 -14.39
C PHE A 95 2.27 27.05 -13.56
N ASP A 96 3.42 26.77 -12.93
CA ASP A 96 3.55 25.64 -12.03
C ASP A 96 2.99 26.01 -10.65
N LEU A 97 1.94 25.33 -10.25
CA LEU A 97 1.19 25.62 -9.02
C LEU A 97 1.26 24.43 -8.06
N LYS A 98 1.45 24.73 -6.77
CA LYS A 98 1.33 23.73 -5.71
C LYS A 98 0.15 24.06 -4.80
N ILE A 99 -0.68 23.07 -4.50
CA ILE A 99 -1.73 23.16 -3.47
C ILE A 99 -1.15 22.72 -2.12
N GLY A 100 -1.26 23.58 -1.11
CA GLY A 100 -1.06 23.20 0.29
C GLY A 100 -2.34 22.63 0.89
N GLY A 101 -2.21 21.60 1.73
CA GLY A 101 -3.33 20.95 2.38
C GLY A 101 -3.95 19.78 1.57
N SER A 102 -5.20 19.42 1.85
CA SER A 102 -5.87 18.24 1.28
C SER A 102 -6.68 18.49 0.00
N SER A 103 -6.62 19.71 -0.56
CA SER A 103 -7.38 20.11 -1.75
C SER A 103 -6.79 19.52 -3.04
N LEU A 104 -7.60 19.48 -4.10
CA LEU A 104 -7.22 19.00 -5.44
C LEU A 104 -7.58 20.07 -6.49
N PHE A 105 -6.83 20.11 -7.58
CA PHE A 105 -7.20 20.88 -8.77
C PHE A 105 -8.37 20.21 -9.47
N ILE A 106 -9.31 21.00 -9.93
CA ILE A 106 -10.43 20.55 -10.74
C ILE A 106 -10.08 20.86 -12.19
N VAL A 107 -9.96 19.80 -13.00
CA VAL A 107 -9.69 19.89 -14.43
C VAL A 107 -10.91 19.41 -15.18
N ASN A 108 -11.39 20.20 -16.14
CA ASN A 108 -12.51 19.85 -17.01
C ASN A 108 -11.96 19.49 -18.39
N SER A 109 -12.22 18.27 -18.86
CA SER A 109 -11.84 17.82 -20.19
C SER A 109 -13.06 17.23 -20.90
N ALA A 110 -13.43 17.78 -22.03
CA ALA A 110 -14.55 17.31 -22.87
C ALA A 110 -15.88 17.14 -22.09
N GLY A 111 -16.16 18.01 -21.12
CA GLY A 111 -17.37 17.95 -20.28
C GLY A 111 -17.29 17.03 -19.07
N ASN A 112 -16.18 16.31 -18.88
CA ASN A 112 -15.93 15.49 -17.70
C ASN A 112 -15.01 16.23 -16.71
N THR A 113 -15.35 16.16 -15.42
CA THR A 113 -14.58 16.76 -14.34
C THR A 113 -13.63 15.72 -13.75
N PHE A 114 -12.35 16.04 -13.73
CA PHE A 114 -11.27 15.24 -13.12
C PHE A 114 -10.63 16.00 -11.97
N PHE A 115 -10.16 15.25 -10.98
CA PHE A 115 -9.44 15.80 -9.82
C PHE A 115 -7.98 15.38 -9.90
N THR A 116 -7.08 16.34 -9.86
CA THR A 116 -5.64 16.08 -9.90
C THR A 116 -4.90 16.89 -8.87
N ARG A 117 -3.72 16.45 -8.48
CA ARG A 117 -2.80 17.23 -7.66
C ARG A 117 -1.57 17.70 -8.45
N ALA A 118 -1.45 17.25 -9.69
CA ALA A 118 -0.43 17.72 -10.61
C ALA A 118 -0.70 19.18 -10.98
N GLY A 119 0.23 20.05 -10.66
CA GLY A 119 0.12 21.50 -10.89
C GLY A 119 1.03 22.02 -12.00
N ASN A 120 1.59 21.13 -12.82
CA ASN A 120 2.45 21.50 -13.95
C ASN A 120 1.60 21.85 -15.18
N PHE A 121 0.98 23.03 -15.15
CA PHE A 121 0.13 23.49 -16.23
C PHE A 121 0.91 24.21 -17.32
N LYS A 122 0.40 24.12 -18.56
CA LYS A 122 0.81 24.95 -19.69
C LYS A 122 -0.42 25.61 -20.29
N VAL A 123 -0.24 26.84 -20.74
CA VAL A 123 -1.27 27.59 -21.47
C VAL A 123 -0.97 27.45 -22.97
N ASP A 124 -2.00 27.04 -23.71
CA ASP A 124 -1.98 26.96 -25.18
C ASP A 124 -2.23 28.34 -25.82
N GLU A 125 -1.95 28.51 -27.09
CA GLU A 125 -2.24 29.76 -27.84
C GLU A 125 -3.71 30.19 -27.77
N SER A 126 -4.61 29.26 -27.58
CA SER A 126 -6.04 29.50 -27.37
C SER A 126 -6.42 29.94 -25.95
N GLY A 127 -5.46 30.02 -25.02
CA GLY A 127 -5.69 30.37 -23.62
C GLY A 127 -6.20 29.22 -22.75
N SER A 128 -6.27 27.98 -23.28
CA SER A 128 -6.64 26.81 -22.51
C SER A 128 -5.46 26.29 -21.69
N CYS A 129 -5.71 25.96 -20.40
CA CYS A 129 -4.72 25.34 -19.54
C CYS A 129 -4.70 23.81 -19.77
N ASN A 130 -3.55 23.30 -20.19
CA ASN A 130 -3.31 21.87 -20.33
C ASN A 130 -2.33 21.39 -19.27
N ASN A 131 -2.53 20.16 -18.78
CA ASN A 131 -1.54 19.48 -17.93
C ASN A 131 -0.40 18.95 -18.83
N ARG A 132 0.83 19.15 -18.36
CA ARG A 132 2.05 18.82 -19.13
C ARG A 132 2.38 17.32 -19.03
#